data_0c09405a58b65210af074816e90ed459
#
_entry.id   0c09405a58b65210af074816e90ed459
#
_cell.length_a   1.000
_cell.length_b   1.000
_cell.length_c   1.000
_cell.angle_alpha   90.00
_cell.angle_beta   90.00
_cell.angle_gamma   90.00
#
_symmetry.space_group_name_H-M   'P 1'
#
loop_
_entity.id
_entity.type
_entity.pdbx_description
1 polymer ?
#
loop_
_entity_poly.entity_id
_entity_poly.type
_entity_poly.pdbx_seq_one_letter_code
_entity_poly.pdbx_strand_id
1 'polypeptide(L)'
;MFHLDVNRFIEEKSLFFQKDKILVALSGGADSVALLRVLLALGYTCEAAHCNFHLRGKESDRDENFVRGLCNELNILLHVVHFDTQTYATKHRISIEMAAREMRYEWFEKLRQECDASVIAVAHHRDDSVETFLLNLIRGTGINGLKGIAPLNGHIVRPLLNVSRQDILQYLEHLHQDYVTDSTNLQDEYMRNKIRLNILPMLGELNPSVSESIAE
;
A
#
# COMPACT_ATOMS: atom_id res chain seq x y z
N MET A 1 -9.10 -18.60 2.56
CA MET A 1 -7.66 -18.74 2.78
C MET A 1 -7.03 -17.36 2.96
N PHE A 2 -7.08 -16.46 1.98
CA PHE A 2 -6.47 -15.11 2.05
C PHE A 2 -6.77 -14.31 3.35
N HIS A 3 -8.06 -14.16 3.73
CA HIS A 3 -8.44 -13.44 4.95
C HIS A 3 -7.91 -14.08 6.25
N LEU A 4 -7.76 -15.42 6.28
CA LEU A 4 -7.20 -16.12 7.44
C LEU A 4 -5.69 -15.86 7.59
N ASP A 5 -4.97 -15.82 6.48
CA ASP A 5 -3.53 -15.56 6.47
C ASP A 5 -3.24 -14.12 6.90
N VAL A 6 -4.04 -13.15 6.40
CA VAL A 6 -3.96 -11.75 6.83
C VAL A 6 -4.30 -11.60 8.31
N ASN A 7 -5.39 -12.25 8.79
CA ASN A 7 -5.77 -12.19 10.21
C ASN A 7 -4.68 -12.74 11.13
N ARG A 8 -4.14 -13.92 10.77
CA ARG A 8 -3.04 -14.52 11.51
C ARG A 8 -1.84 -13.57 11.62
N PHE A 9 -1.46 -12.93 10.53
CA PHE A 9 -0.35 -11.98 10.52
C PHE A 9 -0.62 -10.74 11.38
N ILE A 10 -1.84 -10.20 11.36
CA ILE A 10 -2.26 -9.10 12.25
C ILE A 10 -2.08 -9.49 13.70
N GLU A 11 -2.52 -10.68 14.09
CA GLU A 11 -2.43 -11.21 15.47
C GLU A 11 -0.98 -11.48 15.88
N GLU A 12 -0.22 -12.21 15.05
CA GLU A 12 1.19 -12.55 15.32
C GLU A 12 2.09 -11.32 15.47
N LYS A 13 1.84 -10.28 14.68
CA LYS A 13 2.59 -9.02 14.73
C LYS A 13 1.97 -7.99 15.68
N SER A 14 0.82 -8.31 16.30
CA SER A 14 0.08 -7.40 17.19
C SER A 14 -0.12 -6.03 16.56
N LEU A 15 -0.55 -5.97 15.30
CA LEU A 15 -0.64 -4.72 14.53
C LEU A 15 -1.74 -3.80 15.06
N PHE A 16 -2.88 -4.37 15.42
CA PHE A 16 -4.05 -3.71 16.03
C PHE A 16 -5.03 -4.77 16.55
N PHE A 17 -6.04 -4.34 17.29
CA PHE A 17 -7.04 -5.20 17.93
C PHE A 17 -8.43 -4.98 17.34
N GLN A 18 -9.37 -5.90 17.60
CA GLN A 18 -10.75 -5.85 17.05
C GLN A 18 -11.51 -4.58 17.40
N LYS A 19 -11.20 -3.96 18.53
CA LYS A 19 -11.83 -2.70 19.00
C LYS A 19 -11.28 -1.43 18.35
N ASP A 20 -10.15 -1.56 17.64
CA ASP A 20 -9.47 -0.41 17.07
C ASP A 20 -10.18 0.09 15.81
N LYS A 21 -10.25 1.41 15.65
CA LYS A 21 -10.63 2.04 14.40
C LYS A 21 -9.41 2.17 13.49
N ILE A 22 -9.55 1.79 12.24
CA ILE A 22 -8.46 1.74 11.26
C ILE A 22 -8.70 2.77 10.16
N LEU A 23 -7.74 3.66 9.96
CA LEU A 23 -7.71 4.54 8.81
C LEU A 23 -6.98 3.84 7.65
N VAL A 24 -7.71 3.49 6.59
CA VAL A 24 -7.16 2.75 5.44
C VAL A 24 -6.72 3.72 4.35
N ALA A 25 -5.44 3.72 4.00
CA ALA A 25 -4.92 4.47 2.85
C ALA A 25 -5.41 3.83 1.55
N LEU A 26 -6.38 4.45 0.88
CA LEU A 26 -7.09 3.90 -0.28
C LEU A 26 -6.75 4.68 -1.55
N SER A 27 -5.88 4.12 -2.39
CA SER A 27 -5.52 4.72 -3.69
C SER A 27 -6.48 4.36 -4.82
N GLY A 28 -7.25 3.29 -4.67
CA GLY A 28 -8.09 2.69 -5.71
C GLY A 28 -7.42 1.52 -6.44
N GLY A 29 -6.10 1.37 -6.33
CA GLY A 29 -5.38 0.23 -6.88
C GLY A 29 -5.66 -1.08 -6.14
N ALA A 30 -5.39 -2.23 -6.80
CA ALA A 30 -5.74 -3.56 -6.30
C ALA A 30 -5.32 -3.80 -4.85
N ASP A 31 -4.09 -3.44 -4.46
CA ASP A 31 -3.59 -3.71 -3.11
C ASP A 31 -4.38 -2.96 -2.05
N SER A 32 -4.67 -1.68 -2.27
CA SER A 32 -5.42 -0.84 -1.34
C SER A 32 -6.90 -1.24 -1.25
N VAL A 33 -7.48 -1.67 -2.37
CA VAL A 33 -8.85 -2.20 -2.41
C VAL A 33 -8.93 -3.54 -1.67
N ALA A 34 -7.98 -4.45 -1.89
CA ALA A 34 -7.91 -5.72 -1.18
C ALA A 34 -7.72 -5.52 0.33
N LEU A 35 -6.87 -4.57 0.73
CA LEU A 35 -6.70 -4.23 2.14
C LEU A 35 -8.01 -3.79 2.78
N LEU A 36 -8.73 -2.84 2.17
CA LEU A 36 -10.03 -2.39 2.69
C LEU A 36 -11.02 -3.55 2.77
N ARG A 37 -11.16 -4.34 1.69
CA ARG A 37 -12.10 -5.47 1.63
C ARG A 37 -11.81 -6.54 2.67
N VAL A 38 -10.54 -6.91 2.88
CA VAL A 38 -10.19 -7.95 3.87
C VAL A 38 -10.40 -7.46 5.29
N LEU A 39 -10.08 -6.20 5.62
CA LEU A 39 -10.31 -5.66 6.96
C LEU A 39 -11.81 -5.59 7.29
N LEU A 40 -12.65 -5.19 6.33
CA LEU A 40 -14.11 -5.23 6.49
C LEU A 40 -14.63 -6.66 6.66
N ALA A 41 -14.14 -7.62 5.87
CA ALA A 41 -14.52 -9.04 5.99
C ALA A 41 -14.12 -9.65 7.34
N LEU A 42 -13.06 -9.14 7.97
CA LEU A 42 -12.62 -9.52 9.32
C LEU A 42 -13.39 -8.77 10.43
N GLY A 43 -14.31 -7.88 10.08
CA GLY A 43 -15.18 -7.17 11.02
C GLY A 43 -14.53 -5.95 11.70
N TYR A 44 -13.43 -5.41 11.15
CA TYR A 44 -12.80 -4.20 11.67
C TYR A 44 -13.59 -2.94 11.31
N THR A 45 -13.60 -1.95 12.19
CA THR A 45 -14.14 -0.62 11.92
C THR A 45 -13.14 0.18 11.11
N CYS A 46 -13.50 0.53 9.86
CA CYS A 46 -12.62 1.23 8.93
C CYS A 46 -13.20 2.56 8.47
N GLU A 47 -12.33 3.56 8.32
CA GLU A 47 -12.55 4.75 7.50
C GLU A 47 -11.47 4.79 6.40
N ALA A 48 -11.79 5.37 5.23
CA ALA A 48 -10.87 5.42 4.10
C ALA A 48 -10.28 6.82 3.91
N ALA A 49 -9.01 6.89 3.53
CA ALA A 49 -8.29 8.12 3.23
C ALA A 49 -7.70 8.07 1.81
N HIS A 50 -8.10 9.01 0.95
CA HIS A 50 -7.63 9.13 -0.43
C HIS A 50 -6.90 10.45 -0.65
N CYS A 51 -5.71 10.37 -1.28
CA CYS A 51 -4.92 11.54 -1.68
C CYS A 51 -4.96 11.73 -3.19
N ASN A 52 -5.51 12.84 -3.67
CA ASN A 52 -5.41 13.24 -5.07
C ASN A 52 -4.25 14.23 -5.22
N PHE A 53 -3.19 13.82 -5.88
CA PHE A 53 -1.97 14.62 -6.10
C PHE A 53 -2.00 15.43 -7.39
N HIS A 54 -3.05 15.30 -8.22
CA HIS A 54 -3.22 15.93 -9.54
C HIS A 54 -2.03 15.73 -10.52
N LEU A 55 -1.25 14.66 -10.32
CA LEU A 55 -0.04 14.41 -11.13
C LEU A 55 -0.33 13.75 -12.48
N ARG A 56 -1.54 13.14 -12.64
CA ARG A 56 -1.93 12.38 -13.82
C ARG A 56 -3.19 12.93 -14.50
N GLY A 57 -3.56 14.18 -14.20
CA GLY A 57 -4.73 14.84 -14.79
C GLY A 57 -6.00 14.01 -14.65
N LYS A 58 -6.66 13.68 -15.79
CA LYS A 58 -7.92 12.92 -15.79
C LYS A 58 -7.86 11.53 -15.14
N GLU A 59 -6.69 10.89 -15.10
CA GLU A 59 -6.56 9.60 -14.41
C GLU A 59 -6.68 9.78 -12.89
N SER A 60 -6.12 10.85 -12.33
CA SER A 60 -6.26 11.16 -10.90
C SER A 60 -7.74 11.38 -10.52
N ASP A 61 -8.51 12.04 -11.37
CA ASP A 61 -9.94 12.28 -11.14
C ASP A 61 -10.76 10.99 -11.30
N ARG A 62 -10.41 10.13 -12.27
CA ARG A 62 -11.01 8.80 -12.44
C ARG A 62 -10.80 7.95 -11.20
N ASP A 63 -9.58 7.91 -10.67
CA ASP A 63 -9.21 7.11 -9.52
C ASP A 63 -9.96 7.58 -8.26
N GLU A 64 -10.08 8.89 -8.05
CA GLU A 64 -10.89 9.46 -6.97
C GLU A 64 -12.37 9.10 -7.13
N ASN A 65 -12.94 9.20 -8.33
CA ASN A 65 -14.34 8.85 -8.57
C ASN A 65 -14.60 7.36 -8.29
N PHE A 66 -13.67 6.48 -8.66
CA PHE A 66 -13.74 5.06 -8.34
C PHE A 66 -13.76 4.83 -6.82
N VAL A 67 -12.84 5.46 -6.09
CA VAL A 67 -12.75 5.34 -4.62
C VAL A 67 -14.01 5.86 -3.94
N ARG A 68 -14.59 6.97 -4.41
CA ARG A 68 -15.86 7.51 -3.91
C ARG A 68 -17.02 6.54 -4.13
N GLY A 69 -17.11 5.94 -5.32
CA GLY A 69 -18.10 4.91 -5.65
C GLY A 69 -17.98 3.69 -4.75
N LEU A 70 -16.76 3.15 -4.61
CA LEU A 70 -16.48 2.00 -3.76
C LEU A 70 -16.83 2.24 -2.28
N CYS A 71 -16.41 3.38 -1.72
CA CYS A 71 -16.72 3.69 -0.33
C CYS A 71 -18.22 3.90 -0.08
N ASN A 72 -18.94 4.48 -1.05
CA ASN A 72 -20.39 4.61 -0.97
C ASN A 72 -21.09 3.24 -1.02
N GLU A 73 -20.68 2.34 -1.90
CA GLU A 73 -21.19 0.98 -1.99
C GLU A 73 -20.97 0.19 -0.69
N LEU A 74 -19.78 0.33 -0.10
CA LEU A 74 -19.41 -0.35 1.13
C LEU A 74 -19.89 0.35 2.41
N ASN A 75 -20.56 1.50 2.27
CA ASN A 75 -21.00 2.35 3.39
C ASN A 75 -19.84 2.74 4.34
N ILE A 76 -18.69 3.13 3.76
CA ILE A 76 -17.47 3.52 4.47
C ILE A 76 -17.29 5.05 4.35
N LEU A 77 -17.00 5.70 5.48
CA LEU A 77 -16.65 7.12 5.49
C LEU A 77 -15.33 7.33 4.75
N LEU A 78 -15.36 8.19 3.72
CA LEU A 78 -14.21 8.54 2.90
C LEU A 78 -13.77 9.98 3.16
N HIS A 79 -12.49 10.14 3.47
CA HIS A 79 -11.81 11.43 3.53
C HIS A 79 -10.96 11.61 2.27
N VAL A 80 -11.06 12.77 1.63
CA VAL A 80 -10.30 13.09 0.41
C VAL A 80 -9.54 14.40 0.61
N VAL A 81 -8.29 14.42 0.16
CA VAL A 81 -7.47 15.62 0.10
C VAL A 81 -6.91 15.81 -1.30
N HIS A 82 -6.85 17.06 -1.74
CA HIS A 82 -6.20 17.48 -2.99
C HIS A 82 -4.91 18.21 -2.67
N PHE A 83 -3.81 17.79 -3.30
CA PHE A 83 -2.49 18.37 -3.07
C PHE A 83 -1.96 19.08 -4.31
N ASP A 84 -1.43 20.29 -4.13
CA ASP A 84 -0.56 20.93 -5.11
C ASP A 84 0.88 20.45 -4.90
N THR A 85 1.14 19.24 -5.38
CA THR A 85 2.42 18.55 -5.20
C THR A 85 3.57 19.28 -5.88
N GLN A 86 3.30 19.92 -7.03
CA GLN A 86 4.31 20.60 -7.82
C GLN A 86 4.84 21.86 -7.13
N THR A 87 3.94 22.67 -6.59
CA THR A 87 4.31 23.85 -5.80
C THR A 87 5.08 23.45 -4.54
N TYR A 88 4.62 22.40 -3.83
CA TYR A 88 5.31 21.89 -2.65
C TYR A 88 6.73 21.41 -2.96
N ALA A 89 6.91 20.57 -3.99
CA ALA A 89 8.21 20.05 -4.42
C ALA A 89 9.19 21.18 -4.77
N THR A 90 8.73 22.19 -5.52
CA THR A 90 9.53 23.34 -5.91
C THR A 90 9.97 24.17 -4.70
N LYS A 91 9.03 24.45 -3.79
CA LYS A 91 9.29 25.24 -2.57
C LYS A 91 10.31 24.55 -1.66
N HIS A 92 10.22 23.23 -1.50
CA HIS A 92 11.09 22.45 -0.60
C HIS A 92 12.34 21.91 -1.30
N ARG A 93 12.50 22.10 -2.63
CA ARG A 93 13.64 21.64 -3.45
C ARG A 93 13.84 20.13 -3.37
N ILE A 94 12.74 19.37 -3.41
CA ILE A 94 12.71 17.91 -3.37
C ILE A 94 12.05 17.35 -4.63
N SER A 95 12.18 16.03 -4.87
CA SER A 95 11.50 15.39 -5.98
C SER A 95 9.97 15.36 -5.77
N ILE A 96 9.21 15.28 -6.86
CA ILE A 96 7.75 15.15 -6.82
C ILE A 96 7.33 13.92 -5.99
N GLU A 97 8.07 12.81 -6.10
CA GLU A 97 7.82 11.59 -5.34
C GLU A 97 8.00 11.80 -3.84
N MET A 98 9.09 12.48 -3.44
CA MET A 98 9.33 12.83 -2.04
C MET A 98 8.25 13.77 -1.51
N ALA A 99 7.88 14.79 -2.29
CA ALA A 99 6.82 15.74 -1.93
C ALA A 99 5.47 15.01 -1.70
N ALA A 100 5.06 14.16 -2.65
CA ALA A 100 3.85 13.38 -2.53
C ALA A 100 3.87 12.45 -1.31
N ARG A 101 5.04 11.87 -1.01
CA ARG A 101 5.23 11.01 0.17
C ARG A 101 5.12 11.80 1.47
N GLU A 102 5.82 12.92 1.61
CA GLU A 102 5.79 13.77 2.82
C GLU A 102 4.36 14.26 3.10
N MET A 103 3.72 14.90 2.12
CA MET A 103 2.36 15.43 2.22
C MET A 103 1.34 14.35 2.58
N ARG A 104 1.48 13.15 2.00
CA ARG A 104 0.62 11.99 2.29
C ARG A 104 0.69 11.58 3.75
N TYR A 105 1.89 11.35 4.27
CA TYR A 105 2.04 10.84 5.64
C TYR A 105 1.74 11.89 6.70
N GLU A 106 2.04 13.16 6.44
CA GLU A 106 1.67 14.27 7.31
C GLU A 106 0.13 14.37 7.41
N TRP A 107 -0.56 14.32 6.27
CA TRP A 107 -2.02 14.36 6.27
C TRP A 107 -2.65 13.12 6.89
N PHE A 108 -2.14 11.94 6.63
CA PHE A 108 -2.66 10.72 7.24
C PHE A 108 -2.56 10.75 8.77
N GLU A 109 -1.45 11.22 9.33
CA GLU A 109 -1.29 11.30 10.78
C GLU A 109 -2.23 12.35 11.39
N LYS A 110 -2.39 13.50 10.75
CA LYS A 110 -3.36 14.52 11.15
C LYS A 110 -4.79 13.96 11.12
N LEU A 111 -5.19 13.35 10.01
CA LEU A 111 -6.51 12.76 9.85
C LEU A 111 -6.76 11.62 10.84
N ARG A 112 -5.76 10.76 11.10
CA ARG A 112 -5.84 9.70 12.12
C ARG A 112 -6.25 10.26 13.48
N GLN A 113 -5.65 11.38 13.89
CA GLN A 113 -5.99 12.06 15.15
C GLN A 113 -7.39 12.68 15.11
N GLU A 114 -7.77 13.33 14.00
CA GLU A 114 -9.08 13.96 13.83
C GLU A 114 -10.24 12.96 13.87
N CYS A 115 -10.06 11.78 13.30
CA CYS A 115 -11.08 10.73 13.28
C CYS A 115 -10.94 9.69 14.43
N ASP A 116 -10.02 9.91 15.37
CA ASP A 116 -9.75 9.02 16.52
C ASP A 116 -9.46 7.57 16.07
N ALA A 117 -8.70 7.41 14.97
CA ALA A 117 -8.24 6.11 14.52
C ALA A 117 -6.97 5.66 15.26
N SER A 118 -6.91 4.40 15.64
CA SER A 118 -5.76 3.83 16.35
C SER A 118 -4.53 3.74 15.46
N VAL A 119 -4.74 3.34 14.20
CA VAL A 119 -3.66 3.08 13.23
C VAL A 119 -4.04 3.52 11.81
N ILE A 120 -2.99 3.68 10.98
CA ILE A 120 -3.09 3.92 9.52
C ILE A 120 -2.64 2.64 8.82
N ALA A 121 -3.55 1.97 8.11
CA ALA A 121 -3.23 0.77 7.35
C ALA A 121 -2.84 1.13 5.91
N VAL A 122 -1.66 0.66 5.47
CA VAL A 122 -1.16 0.83 4.11
C VAL A 122 -0.92 -0.52 3.46
N ALA A 123 -1.20 -0.62 2.16
CA ALA A 123 -1.30 -1.87 1.43
C ALA A 123 0.03 -2.36 0.81
N HIS A 124 1.15 -2.24 1.55
CA HIS A 124 2.38 -2.91 1.13
C HIS A 124 2.24 -4.41 1.33
N HIS A 125 2.68 -5.18 0.34
CA HIS A 125 2.62 -6.64 0.33
C HIS A 125 4.03 -7.27 0.31
N ARG A 126 4.10 -8.60 0.33
CA ARG A 126 5.36 -9.36 0.37
C ARG A 126 6.34 -8.94 -0.73
N ASP A 127 5.85 -8.80 -1.95
CA ASP A 127 6.71 -8.48 -3.09
C ASP A 127 7.33 -7.08 -2.97
N ASP A 128 6.62 -6.11 -2.39
CA ASP A 128 7.18 -4.78 -2.08
C ASP A 128 8.35 -4.86 -1.08
N SER A 129 8.25 -5.78 -0.11
CA SER A 129 9.32 -6.02 0.87
C SER A 129 10.54 -6.62 0.19
N VAL A 130 10.34 -7.59 -0.70
CA VAL A 130 11.40 -8.22 -1.49
C VAL A 130 12.07 -7.20 -2.41
N GLU A 131 11.29 -6.37 -3.12
CA GLU A 131 11.82 -5.28 -3.95
C GLU A 131 12.66 -4.30 -3.12
N THR A 132 12.19 -3.94 -1.94
CA THR A 132 12.90 -3.04 -1.03
C THR A 132 14.21 -3.65 -0.54
N PHE A 133 14.20 -4.94 -0.20
CA PHE A 133 15.41 -5.69 0.16
C PHE A 133 16.44 -5.65 -0.97
N LEU A 134 16.05 -6.03 -2.19
CA LEU A 134 16.92 -6.04 -3.36
C LEU A 134 17.44 -4.64 -3.71
N LEU A 135 16.59 -3.62 -3.63
CA LEU A 135 17.00 -2.24 -3.85
C LEU A 135 18.06 -1.80 -2.84
N ASN A 136 17.89 -2.13 -1.57
CA ASN A 136 18.83 -1.84 -0.50
C ASN A 136 20.15 -2.61 -0.68
N LEU A 137 20.08 -3.89 -1.09
CA LEU A 137 21.25 -4.70 -1.41
C LEU A 137 22.06 -4.07 -2.54
N ILE A 138 21.41 -3.68 -3.64
CA ILE A 138 22.06 -3.04 -4.81
C ILE A 138 22.69 -1.68 -4.41
N ARG A 139 22.08 -0.94 -3.50
CA ARG A 139 22.62 0.32 -2.99
C ARG A 139 23.77 0.17 -2.00
N GLY A 140 24.08 -1.05 -1.59
CA GLY A 140 25.17 -1.33 -0.66
C GLY A 140 24.87 -0.90 0.78
N THR A 141 23.60 -0.90 1.18
CA THR A 141 23.25 -0.68 2.59
C THR A 141 23.76 -1.86 3.43
N GLY A 142 24.37 -1.58 4.59
CA GLY A 142 24.81 -2.63 5.50
C GLY A 142 23.65 -3.52 5.99
N ILE A 143 23.94 -4.57 6.75
CA ILE A 143 23.00 -5.59 7.25
C ILE A 143 21.71 -4.97 7.84
N ASN A 144 21.83 -3.83 8.51
CA ASN A 144 20.66 -3.13 9.09
C ASN A 144 19.69 -2.58 8.03
N GLY A 145 20.15 -2.33 6.80
CA GLY A 145 19.30 -1.89 5.69
C GLY A 145 18.61 -3.03 4.94
N LEU A 146 19.00 -4.29 5.18
CA LEU A 146 18.47 -5.48 4.50
C LEU A 146 17.21 -6.06 5.16
N LYS A 147 16.54 -5.31 6.03
CA LYS A 147 15.36 -5.80 6.78
C LYS A 147 14.03 -5.73 6.03
N GLY A 148 14.04 -5.31 4.75
CA GLY A 148 12.79 -5.11 4.00
C GLY A 148 11.90 -4.02 4.61
N ILE A 149 10.58 -4.21 4.50
CA ILE A 149 9.57 -3.28 5.02
C ILE A 149 9.06 -3.77 6.37
N ALA A 150 9.16 -2.94 7.42
CA ALA A 150 8.66 -3.29 8.74
C ALA A 150 7.11 -3.37 8.77
N PRO A 151 6.52 -4.38 9.44
CA PRO A 151 5.07 -4.51 9.59
C PRO A 151 4.41 -3.34 10.32
N LEU A 152 5.13 -2.78 11.28
CA LEU A 152 4.71 -1.64 12.10
C LEU A 152 5.80 -0.57 12.12
N ASN A 153 5.40 0.69 11.94
CA ASN A 153 6.28 1.86 12.09
C ASN A 153 5.46 3.04 12.63
N GLY A 154 5.61 3.36 13.92
CA GLY A 154 4.74 4.30 14.61
C GLY A 154 3.28 3.85 14.56
N HIS A 155 2.39 4.68 14.00
CA HIS A 155 0.98 4.32 13.81
C HIS A 155 0.69 3.68 12.44
N ILE A 156 1.71 3.49 11.60
CA ILE A 156 1.54 2.90 10.26
C ILE A 156 1.70 1.40 10.35
N VAL A 157 0.66 0.66 9.92
CA VAL A 157 0.63 -0.80 9.89
C VAL A 157 0.51 -1.32 8.45
N ARG A 158 1.01 -2.53 8.21
CA ARG A 158 1.05 -3.16 6.88
C ARG A 158 0.54 -4.59 6.94
N PRO A 159 -0.78 -4.79 6.98
CA PRO A 159 -1.39 -6.09 7.20
C PRO A 159 -1.17 -7.11 6.07
N LEU A 160 -0.78 -6.64 4.85
CA LEU A 160 -0.61 -7.51 3.68
C LEU A 160 0.84 -7.97 3.45
N LEU A 161 1.80 -7.69 4.36
CA LEU A 161 3.21 -8.05 4.14
C LEU A 161 3.48 -9.57 4.06
N ASN A 162 2.57 -10.40 4.52
CA ASN A 162 2.69 -11.86 4.43
C ASN A 162 2.07 -12.48 3.18
N VAL A 163 1.36 -11.70 2.36
CA VAL A 163 0.70 -12.18 1.14
C VAL A 163 1.38 -11.61 -0.11
N SER A 164 1.32 -12.36 -1.22
CA SER A 164 1.86 -11.93 -2.50
C SER A 164 0.88 -11.06 -3.28
N ARG A 165 1.40 -10.35 -4.30
CA ARG A 165 0.57 -9.65 -5.28
C ARG A 165 -0.42 -10.58 -5.97
N GLN A 166 -0.02 -11.81 -6.24
CA GLN A 166 -0.87 -12.81 -6.88
C GLN A 166 -2.05 -13.21 -5.97
N ASP A 167 -1.79 -13.42 -4.67
CA ASP A 167 -2.84 -13.72 -3.69
C ASP A 167 -3.89 -12.59 -3.61
N ILE A 168 -3.42 -11.33 -3.67
CA ILE A 168 -4.26 -10.13 -3.70
C ILE A 168 -5.19 -10.14 -4.93
N LEU A 169 -4.63 -10.38 -6.13
CA LEU A 169 -5.40 -10.38 -7.37
C LEU A 169 -6.43 -11.52 -7.38
N GLN A 170 -6.06 -12.72 -6.95
CA GLN A 170 -6.98 -13.86 -6.81
C GLN A 170 -8.10 -13.59 -5.81
N TYR A 171 -7.79 -12.90 -4.71
CA TYR A 171 -8.80 -12.50 -3.72
C TYR A 171 -9.82 -11.54 -4.31
N LEU A 172 -9.37 -10.50 -5.03
CA LEU A 172 -10.27 -9.54 -5.69
C LEU A 172 -11.10 -10.19 -6.81
N GLU A 173 -10.51 -11.07 -7.60
CA GLU A 173 -11.20 -11.84 -8.63
C GLU A 173 -12.33 -12.70 -8.03
N HIS A 174 -12.05 -13.41 -6.93
CA HIS A 174 -13.04 -14.19 -6.22
C HIS A 174 -14.21 -13.35 -5.68
N LEU A 175 -13.95 -12.11 -5.30
CA LEU A 175 -14.97 -11.15 -4.86
C LEU A 175 -15.69 -10.44 -6.01
N HIS A 176 -15.27 -10.66 -7.26
CA HIS A 176 -15.69 -9.86 -8.42
C HIS A 176 -15.53 -8.35 -8.18
N GLN A 177 -14.44 -7.97 -7.49
CA GLN A 177 -14.16 -6.60 -7.07
C GLN A 177 -13.28 -5.90 -8.09
N ASP A 178 -13.81 -4.84 -8.69
CA ASP A 178 -13.04 -3.95 -9.56
C ASP A 178 -12.01 -3.13 -8.79
N TYR A 179 -10.97 -2.71 -9.50
CA TYR A 179 -9.93 -1.80 -9.01
C TYR A 179 -9.35 -0.99 -10.19
N VAL A 180 -8.64 0.09 -9.87
CA VAL A 180 -7.98 0.93 -10.88
C VAL A 180 -6.57 0.42 -11.16
N THR A 181 -6.22 0.34 -12.45
CA THR A 181 -4.86 0.03 -12.88
C THR A 181 -4.11 1.32 -13.20
N ASP A 182 -2.96 1.52 -12.54
CA ASP A 182 -2.07 2.64 -12.80
C ASP A 182 -1.25 2.37 -14.06
N SER A 183 -1.31 3.30 -15.04
CA SER A 183 -0.56 3.19 -16.30
C SER A 183 0.96 3.22 -16.10
N THR A 184 1.44 3.84 -15.03
CA THR A 184 2.88 3.92 -14.70
C THR A 184 3.46 2.62 -14.17
N ASN A 185 2.64 1.68 -13.71
CA ASN A 185 3.08 0.37 -13.22
C ASN A 185 3.69 -0.53 -14.32
N LEU A 186 3.49 -0.19 -15.59
CA LEU A 186 3.99 -0.96 -16.73
C LEU A 186 5.33 -0.44 -17.30
N GLN A 187 5.85 0.67 -16.76
CA GLN A 187 7.08 1.30 -17.27
C GLN A 187 8.30 0.83 -16.50
N ASP A 188 9.35 0.39 -17.21
CA ASP A 188 10.68 0.02 -16.66
C ASP A 188 11.55 1.26 -16.35
N GLU A 189 10.92 2.42 -16.16
CA GLU A 189 11.58 3.72 -16.01
C GLU A 189 12.26 3.88 -14.63
N TYR A 190 11.72 3.21 -13.61
CA TYR A 190 12.21 3.31 -12.23
C TYR A 190 12.93 2.03 -11.80
N MET A 191 13.98 2.17 -10.99
CA MET A 191 14.81 1.07 -10.48
C MET A 191 13.95 -0.05 -9.84
N ARG A 192 12.87 0.30 -9.15
CA ARG A 192 11.94 -0.67 -8.54
C ARG A 192 11.20 -1.49 -9.60
N ASN A 193 10.76 -0.87 -10.70
CA ASN A 193 10.12 -1.56 -11.81
C ASN A 193 11.11 -2.51 -12.52
N LYS A 194 12.40 -2.12 -12.64
CA LYS A 194 13.44 -3.01 -13.15
C LYS A 194 13.63 -4.25 -12.29
N ILE A 195 13.63 -4.09 -10.98
CA ILE A 195 13.70 -5.23 -10.06
C ILE A 195 12.50 -6.14 -10.25
N ARG A 196 11.29 -5.60 -10.29
CA ARG A 196 10.03 -6.34 -10.44
C ARG A 196 9.93 -7.06 -11.77
N LEU A 197 10.22 -6.37 -12.88
CA LEU A 197 9.98 -6.88 -14.23
C LEU A 197 11.13 -7.73 -14.78
N ASN A 198 12.36 -7.48 -14.32
CA ASN A 198 13.52 -8.14 -14.89
C ASN A 198 14.25 -9.02 -13.87
N ILE A 199 14.61 -8.50 -12.69
CA ILE A 199 15.48 -9.22 -11.74
C ILE A 199 14.72 -10.33 -11.02
N LEU A 200 13.54 -10.04 -10.47
CA LEU A 200 12.74 -11.03 -9.74
C LEU A 200 12.35 -12.24 -10.61
N PRO A 201 11.91 -12.08 -11.86
CA PRO A 201 11.67 -13.23 -12.74
C PRO A 201 12.91 -14.07 -12.96
N MET A 202 14.09 -13.47 -13.21
CA MET A 202 15.34 -14.20 -13.37
C MET A 202 15.76 -14.97 -12.11
N LEU A 203 15.58 -14.37 -10.93
CA LEU A 203 15.82 -15.07 -9.66
C LEU A 203 14.83 -16.22 -9.45
N GLY A 204 13.57 -16.03 -9.86
CA GLY A 204 12.53 -17.05 -9.82
C GLY A 204 12.82 -18.27 -10.70
N GLU A 205 13.51 -18.10 -11.84
CA GLU A 205 13.99 -19.21 -12.68
C GLU A 205 15.03 -20.07 -11.95
N LEU A 206 15.87 -19.44 -11.09
CA LEU A 206 16.87 -20.14 -10.29
C LEU A 206 16.30 -20.78 -9.03
N ASN A 207 15.38 -20.08 -8.36
CA ASN A 207 14.68 -20.55 -7.18
C ASN A 207 13.23 -20.03 -7.20
N PRO A 208 12.22 -20.89 -7.50
CA PRO A 208 10.81 -20.50 -7.51
C PRO A 208 10.32 -19.88 -6.20
N SER A 209 10.92 -20.24 -5.06
CA SER A 209 10.58 -19.72 -3.73
C SER A 209 11.46 -18.53 -3.29
N VAL A 210 12.17 -17.87 -4.19
CA VAL A 210 13.12 -16.80 -3.85
C VAL A 210 12.44 -15.63 -3.11
N SER A 211 11.24 -15.25 -3.51
CA SER A 211 10.49 -14.17 -2.85
C SER A 211 10.10 -14.53 -1.43
N GLU A 212 9.74 -15.78 -1.17
CA GLU A 212 9.44 -16.29 0.17
C GLU A 212 10.69 -16.32 1.03
N SER A 213 11.79 -16.87 0.49
CA SER A 213 13.08 -16.94 1.20
C SER A 213 13.69 -15.58 1.56
N ILE A 214 13.41 -14.54 0.77
CA ILE A 214 13.85 -13.16 1.07
C ILE A 214 12.94 -12.50 2.12
N ALA A 215 11.66 -12.85 2.15
CA ALA A 215 10.68 -12.24 3.04
C ALA A 215 10.72 -12.81 4.48
N GLU A 216 11.30 -14.00 4.68
CA GLU A 216 11.55 -14.64 5.98
C GLU A 216 12.72 -13.97 6.72
#